data_2d915f6da0f50dc0248572fe8db7b69c
#
_entry.id   2d915f6da0f50dc0248572fe8db7b69c
#
_cell.length_a   1.000
_cell.length_b   1.000
_cell.length_c   1.000
_cell.angle_alpha   90.00
_cell.angle_beta   90.00
_cell.angle_gamma   90.00
#
_symmetry.space_group_name_H-M   'P 1'
#
loop_
_entity.id
_entity.type
_entity.pdbx_description
1 polymer ?
#
loop_
_entity_poly.entity_id
_entity_poly.type
_entity_poly.pdbx_seq_one_letter_code
_entity_poly.pdbx_strand_id
1 'polypeptide(L)'
;MNNKKDNVYSSIIKATGVFGIMQIIRLAISIVTNKFVAIYIGPIGVGIVSLLNNAVNIITSISNFEFLRTATREVALYNDINDTSKLSKTIAVLQKMAIVIGFFGAIISILFSRILSFYTFGTYDRQFWFVLLSIYFLLTSFSNSRLSILQGVNNIKLLAWANIVIAFFTAIGSIIIYYFFKIEGVIWVLLYTSVILLGFTIFFTRKYSFSINIINFKEFYDTSKPIFKFGFFMSLNLIFGQIANFAIKLYLNDNGASPQILGFYEVSSVILINYMGLIFNAMSYDFFPKLTSISTDNQKIKQLVNSQIEIALIFVTPAIILLYLTAPFLIELLYSKEFLNSFLILKFALFSVILKAILFPLGYIILVKGDKKLFFKQALLSDLLNLVLSIVLYNYFHLAGLGMAYVINYLLYGIYIYKIINKEYEFTFLIECKKLIVLNIVLGIIAVIINFTFQGFLLYGLLLLLIIISFYYSYIELSKRVKINLNIKTYLTQRINKKLK
;
A
#
# COMPACT_ATOMS: atom_id res chain seq x y z
N MET A 1 18.11 -28.92 -20.47
CA MET A 1 17.30 -27.66 -20.39
C MET A 1 16.27 -27.66 -19.27
N ASN A 2 15.69 -28.77 -18.85
CA ASN A 2 14.69 -28.84 -17.76
C ASN A 2 15.27 -28.45 -16.38
N ASN A 3 16.45 -28.90 -15.98
CA ASN A 3 17.03 -28.59 -14.66
C ASN A 3 17.26 -27.08 -14.37
N LYS A 4 17.50 -26.27 -15.41
CA LYS A 4 17.62 -24.80 -15.22
C LYS A 4 16.28 -24.11 -14.98
N LYS A 5 15.21 -24.58 -15.64
CA LYS A 5 13.85 -24.04 -15.43
C LYS A 5 13.32 -24.41 -14.03
N ASP A 6 13.52 -25.64 -13.59
CA ASP A 6 13.08 -26.08 -12.24
C ASP A 6 13.79 -25.33 -11.12
N ASN A 7 15.07 -24.98 -11.31
CA ASN A 7 15.80 -24.13 -10.36
C ASN A 7 15.27 -22.69 -10.30
N VAL A 8 14.85 -22.11 -11.44
CA VAL A 8 14.27 -20.75 -11.48
C VAL A 8 12.92 -20.72 -10.75
N TYR A 9 12.02 -21.67 -11.02
CA TYR A 9 10.73 -21.75 -10.34
C TYR A 9 10.89 -21.99 -8.83
N SER A 10 11.78 -22.87 -8.42
CA SER A 10 12.09 -23.13 -7.01
C SER A 10 12.62 -21.88 -6.30
N SER A 11 13.48 -21.09 -6.95
CA SER A 11 14.00 -19.83 -6.38
C SER A 11 12.91 -18.77 -6.23
N ILE A 12 12.03 -18.63 -7.24
CA ILE A 12 10.90 -17.69 -7.19
C ILE A 12 9.93 -18.06 -6.05
N ILE A 13 9.57 -19.33 -5.92
CA ILE A 13 8.67 -19.82 -4.86
C ILE A 13 9.29 -19.59 -3.48
N LYS A 14 10.59 -19.86 -3.31
CA LYS A 14 11.30 -19.59 -2.04
C LYS A 14 11.35 -18.10 -1.73
N ALA A 15 11.63 -17.26 -2.72
CA ALA A 15 11.66 -15.81 -2.56
C ALA A 15 10.29 -15.27 -2.14
N THR A 16 9.23 -15.65 -2.88
CA THR A 16 7.85 -15.26 -2.59
C THR A 16 7.40 -15.72 -1.20
N GLY A 17 7.78 -16.95 -0.80
CA GLY A 17 7.48 -17.47 0.53
C GLY A 17 8.16 -16.67 1.65
N VAL A 18 9.44 -16.32 1.50
CA VAL A 18 10.18 -15.50 2.48
C VAL A 18 9.57 -14.09 2.60
N PHE A 19 9.24 -13.46 1.46
CA PHE A 19 8.57 -12.15 1.47
C PHE A 19 7.18 -12.22 2.10
N GLY A 20 6.40 -13.26 1.80
CA GLY A 20 5.08 -13.46 2.39
C GLY A 20 5.13 -13.60 3.91
N ILE A 21 6.03 -14.43 4.43
CA ILE A 21 6.22 -14.60 5.88
C ILE A 21 6.69 -13.28 6.52
N MET A 22 7.64 -12.57 5.89
CA MET A 22 8.09 -11.26 6.36
C MET A 22 6.93 -10.27 6.46
N GLN A 23 6.04 -10.22 5.47
CA GLN A 23 4.90 -9.32 5.48
C GLN A 23 3.90 -9.67 6.59
N ILE A 24 3.66 -10.96 6.84
CA ILE A 24 2.79 -11.40 7.95
C ILE A 24 3.38 -10.98 9.30
N ILE A 25 4.68 -11.19 9.51
CA ILE A 25 5.36 -10.79 10.76
C ILE A 25 5.30 -9.26 10.93
N ARG A 26 5.59 -8.49 9.89
CA ARG A 26 5.49 -7.02 9.94
C ARG A 26 4.07 -6.55 10.23
N LEU A 27 3.07 -7.20 9.65
CA LEU A 27 1.66 -6.91 9.92
C LEU A 27 1.33 -7.17 11.40
N ALA A 28 1.76 -8.30 11.95
CA ALA A 28 1.56 -8.60 13.36
C ALA A 28 2.22 -7.55 14.29
N ILE A 29 3.47 -7.17 13.99
CA ILE A 29 4.17 -6.10 14.73
C ILE A 29 3.40 -4.78 14.61
N SER A 30 2.94 -4.41 13.42
CA SER A 30 2.17 -3.17 13.19
C SER A 30 0.85 -3.18 13.95
N ILE A 31 0.14 -4.30 13.99
CA ILE A 31 -1.10 -4.46 14.76
C ILE A 31 -0.86 -4.17 16.24
N VAL A 32 0.16 -4.82 16.82
CA VAL A 32 0.53 -4.60 18.23
C VAL A 32 0.89 -3.13 18.47
N THR A 33 1.73 -2.56 17.62
CA THR A 33 2.14 -1.15 17.73
C THR A 33 0.95 -0.22 17.66
N ASN A 34 0.08 -0.37 16.67
CA ASN A 34 -1.10 0.46 16.48
C ASN A 34 -2.05 0.39 17.67
N LYS A 35 -2.22 -0.80 18.27
CA LYS A 35 -3.02 -0.99 19.47
C LYS A 35 -2.50 -0.15 20.64
N PHE A 36 -1.21 -0.27 20.96
CA PHE A 36 -0.62 0.49 22.08
C PHE A 36 -0.61 1.99 21.80
N VAL A 37 -0.26 2.40 20.58
CA VAL A 37 -0.29 3.81 20.16
C VAL A 37 -1.70 4.37 20.33
N ALA A 38 -2.73 3.67 19.83
CA ALA A 38 -4.11 4.09 19.94
C ALA A 38 -4.58 4.24 21.40
N ILE A 39 -4.15 3.34 22.31
CA ILE A 39 -4.46 3.42 23.74
C ILE A 39 -3.80 4.65 24.38
N TYR A 40 -2.53 4.94 24.02
CA TYR A 40 -1.76 6.00 24.68
C TYR A 40 -2.10 7.41 24.21
N ILE A 41 -2.45 7.59 22.93
CA ILE A 41 -2.68 8.92 22.34
C ILE A 41 -4.14 9.15 21.91
N GLY A 42 -4.96 8.12 21.90
CA GLY A 42 -6.39 8.20 21.54
C GLY A 42 -6.65 8.63 20.09
N PRO A 43 -7.94 8.84 19.72
CA PRO A 43 -8.31 9.22 18.35
C PRO A 43 -7.71 10.57 17.91
N ILE A 44 -7.65 11.55 18.80
CA ILE A 44 -7.03 12.86 18.53
C ILE A 44 -5.56 12.69 18.16
N GLY A 45 -4.81 11.95 18.99
CA GLY A 45 -3.40 11.73 18.75
C GLY A 45 -3.14 10.97 17.45
N VAL A 46 -3.91 9.92 17.14
CA VAL A 46 -3.83 9.19 15.88
C VAL A 46 -4.11 10.10 14.68
N GLY A 47 -5.06 11.02 14.79
CA GLY A 47 -5.36 12.03 13.79
C GLY A 47 -4.16 12.96 13.52
N ILE A 48 -3.54 13.48 14.59
CA ILE A 48 -2.35 14.34 14.51
C ILE A 48 -1.17 13.60 13.89
N VAL A 49 -0.92 12.35 14.32
CA VAL A 49 0.13 11.48 13.73
C VAL A 49 -0.11 11.29 12.23
N SER A 50 -1.36 11.10 11.84
CA SER A 50 -1.76 10.91 10.45
C SER A 50 -1.49 12.16 9.59
N LEU A 51 -1.79 13.37 10.10
CA LEU A 51 -1.47 14.64 9.42
C LEU A 51 0.04 14.83 9.27
N LEU A 52 0.80 14.63 10.36
CA LEU A 52 2.25 14.76 10.32
C LEU A 52 2.90 13.75 9.36
N ASN A 53 2.46 12.49 9.39
CA ASN A 53 2.94 11.48 8.46
C ASN A 53 2.62 11.83 7.00
N ASN A 54 1.46 12.43 6.72
CA ASN A 54 1.14 12.90 5.37
C ASN A 54 2.05 14.05 4.93
N ALA A 55 2.32 15.02 5.81
CA ALA A 55 3.28 16.09 5.51
C ALA A 55 4.68 15.53 5.21
N VAL A 56 5.15 14.58 6.02
CA VAL A 56 6.41 13.85 5.79
C VAL A 56 6.40 13.10 4.46
N ASN A 57 5.29 12.43 4.13
CA ASN A 57 5.15 11.69 2.87
C ASN A 57 5.16 12.61 1.64
N ILE A 58 4.56 13.80 1.72
CA ILE A 58 4.61 14.81 0.65
C ILE A 58 6.06 15.25 0.42
N ILE A 59 6.78 15.66 1.48
CA ILE A 59 8.18 16.06 1.38
C ILE A 59 9.02 14.90 0.81
N THR A 60 8.82 13.68 1.31
CA THR A 60 9.53 12.50 0.82
C THR A 60 9.23 12.24 -0.66
N SER A 61 7.98 12.35 -1.10
CA SER A 61 7.61 12.13 -2.51
C SER A 61 8.22 13.18 -3.44
N ILE A 62 8.29 14.43 -2.99
CA ILE A 62 8.90 15.53 -3.74
C ILE A 62 10.43 15.42 -3.78
N SER A 63 11.06 15.00 -2.68
CA SER A 63 12.52 14.94 -2.59
C SER A 63 13.11 13.64 -3.13
N ASN A 64 12.43 12.52 -2.90
CA ASN A 64 13.00 11.18 -3.06
C ASN A 64 12.84 10.58 -4.48
N PHE A 65 11.91 11.12 -5.30
CA PHE A 65 11.72 10.70 -6.70
C PHE A 65 11.71 9.16 -6.88
N GLU A 66 10.98 8.43 -6.03
CA GLU A 66 10.97 6.95 -6.05
C GLU A 66 12.39 6.32 -6.04
N PHE A 67 13.30 6.94 -5.32
CA PHE A 67 14.72 6.61 -5.34
C PHE A 67 15.00 5.17 -4.97
N LEU A 68 14.29 4.60 -4.00
CA LEU A 68 14.47 3.21 -3.59
C LEU A 68 14.26 2.23 -4.78
N ARG A 69 13.22 2.45 -5.58
CA ARG A 69 12.91 1.58 -6.72
C ARG A 69 13.88 1.77 -7.87
N THR A 70 14.22 3.03 -8.17
CA THR A 70 15.18 3.34 -9.25
C THR A 70 16.57 2.84 -8.92
N ALA A 71 17.03 3.03 -7.68
CA ALA A 71 18.31 2.53 -7.20
C ALA A 71 18.37 0.99 -7.22
N THR A 72 17.32 0.32 -6.76
CA THR A 72 17.23 -1.15 -6.82
C THR A 72 17.38 -1.67 -8.24
N ARG A 73 16.72 -1.02 -9.21
CA ARG A 73 16.83 -1.38 -10.63
C ARG A 73 18.26 -1.26 -11.14
N GLU A 74 18.93 -0.15 -10.86
CA GLU A 74 20.30 0.08 -11.32
C GLU A 74 21.30 -0.93 -10.70
N VAL A 75 21.15 -1.23 -9.41
CA VAL A 75 21.97 -2.26 -8.75
C VAL A 75 21.74 -3.64 -9.38
N ALA A 76 20.47 -4.00 -9.64
CA ALA A 76 20.14 -5.29 -10.24
C ALA A 76 20.74 -5.44 -11.65
N LEU A 77 20.68 -4.41 -12.49
CA LEU A 77 21.21 -4.44 -13.84
C LEU A 77 22.71 -4.78 -13.89
N TYR A 78 23.51 -4.17 -13.00
CA TYR A 78 24.96 -4.43 -12.98
C TYR A 78 25.34 -5.70 -12.22
N ASN A 79 24.54 -6.12 -11.27
CA ASN A 79 24.71 -7.40 -10.58
C ASN A 79 24.49 -8.59 -11.53
N ASP A 80 23.48 -8.54 -12.41
CA ASP A 80 23.17 -9.60 -13.36
C ASP A 80 24.27 -9.79 -14.42
N ILE A 81 24.99 -8.71 -14.79
CA ILE A 81 26.12 -8.74 -15.75
C ILE A 81 27.42 -9.20 -15.07
N ASN A 82 27.43 -9.39 -13.74
CA ASN A 82 28.63 -9.72 -12.95
C ASN A 82 29.79 -8.71 -13.11
N ASP A 83 29.47 -7.46 -13.45
CA ASP A 83 30.46 -6.37 -13.57
C ASP A 83 30.67 -5.70 -12.21
N THR A 84 31.54 -6.27 -11.41
CA THR A 84 31.83 -5.79 -10.05
C THR A 84 32.35 -4.35 -10.01
N SER A 85 33.08 -3.91 -11.05
CA SER A 85 33.59 -2.54 -11.14
C SER A 85 32.47 -1.52 -11.35
N LYS A 86 31.57 -1.77 -12.32
CA LYS A 86 30.42 -0.90 -12.55
C LYS A 86 29.41 -0.96 -11.39
N LEU A 87 29.20 -2.13 -10.80
CA LEU A 87 28.35 -2.27 -9.62
C LEU A 87 28.86 -1.40 -8.46
N SER A 88 30.17 -1.47 -8.17
CA SER A 88 30.79 -0.66 -7.13
C SER A 88 30.63 0.84 -7.39
N LYS A 89 30.88 1.30 -8.61
CA LYS A 89 30.69 2.69 -9.02
C LYS A 89 29.24 3.13 -8.90
N THR A 90 28.30 2.30 -9.37
CA THR A 90 26.86 2.58 -9.27
C THR A 90 26.42 2.73 -7.82
N ILE A 91 26.86 1.85 -6.92
CA ILE A 91 26.54 1.95 -5.50
C ILE A 91 27.10 3.26 -4.90
N ALA A 92 28.32 3.64 -5.26
CA ALA A 92 28.89 4.90 -4.78
C ALA A 92 28.14 6.12 -5.30
N VAL A 93 27.67 6.12 -6.57
CA VAL A 93 26.79 7.17 -7.12
C VAL A 93 25.47 7.22 -6.36
N LEU A 94 24.84 6.07 -6.13
CA LEU A 94 23.55 6.00 -5.41
C LEU A 94 23.66 6.50 -3.97
N GLN A 95 24.75 6.25 -3.26
CA GLN A 95 24.99 6.78 -1.93
C GLN A 95 25.14 8.31 -1.94
N LYS A 96 25.87 8.88 -2.91
CA LYS A 96 25.95 10.33 -3.08
C LYS A 96 24.60 10.95 -3.45
N MET A 97 23.84 10.30 -4.34
CA MET A 97 22.48 10.72 -4.67
C MET A 97 21.58 10.74 -3.42
N ALA A 98 21.66 9.72 -2.57
CA ALA A 98 20.89 9.66 -1.33
C ALA A 98 21.20 10.84 -0.39
N ILE A 99 22.46 11.26 -0.31
CA ILE A 99 22.86 12.44 0.46
C ILE A 99 22.23 13.71 -0.14
N VAL A 100 22.33 13.90 -1.47
CA VAL A 100 21.72 15.07 -2.15
C VAL A 100 20.20 15.10 -1.95
N ILE A 101 19.53 13.96 -2.13
CA ILE A 101 18.09 13.77 -1.92
C ILE A 101 17.72 14.09 -0.46
N GLY A 102 18.47 13.57 0.49
CA GLY A 102 18.25 13.81 1.93
C GLY A 102 18.40 15.28 2.29
N PHE A 103 19.44 15.96 1.78
CA PHE A 103 19.61 17.41 1.95
C PHE A 103 18.49 18.20 1.30
N PHE A 104 18.03 17.81 0.12
CA PHE A 104 16.90 18.47 -0.54
C PHE A 104 15.62 18.36 0.29
N GLY A 105 15.31 17.17 0.82
CA GLY A 105 14.18 16.97 1.73
C GLY A 105 14.33 17.75 3.04
N ALA A 106 15.55 17.83 3.59
CA ALA A 106 15.84 18.60 4.78
C ALA A 106 15.62 20.10 4.55
N ILE A 107 16.12 20.64 3.43
CA ILE A 107 15.94 22.06 3.05
C ILE A 107 14.44 22.37 2.89
N ILE A 108 13.67 21.52 2.20
CA ILE A 108 12.21 21.70 2.06
C ILE A 108 11.56 21.74 3.45
N SER A 109 11.90 20.79 4.33
CA SER A 109 11.33 20.72 5.68
C SER A 109 11.61 21.98 6.50
N ILE A 110 12.83 22.54 6.41
CA ILE A 110 13.22 23.76 7.11
C ILE A 110 12.52 24.99 6.52
N LEU A 111 12.58 25.18 5.19
CA LEU A 111 12.00 26.34 4.52
C LEU A 111 10.48 26.43 4.69
N PHE A 112 9.80 25.30 4.65
CA PHE A 112 8.35 25.23 4.78
C PHE A 112 7.89 24.93 6.22
N SER A 113 8.79 24.89 7.21
CA SER A 113 8.50 24.52 8.60
C SER A 113 7.34 25.30 9.20
N ARG A 114 7.29 26.62 9.00
CA ARG A 114 6.23 27.49 9.48
C ARG A 114 4.88 27.18 8.83
N ILE A 115 4.87 27.01 7.52
CA ILE A 115 3.68 26.66 6.74
C ILE A 115 3.16 25.29 7.14
N LEU A 116 4.05 24.30 7.23
CA LEU A 116 3.71 22.93 7.62
C LEU A 116 3.18 22.86 9.06
N SER A 117 3.76 23.64 9.99
CA SER A 117 3.26 23.74 11.36
C SER A 117 1.83 24.26 11.40
N PHE A 118 1.55 25.35 10.70
CA PHE A 118 0.22 25.94 10.65
C PHE A 118 -0.81 24.97 10.06
N TYR A 119 -0.53 24.39 8.89
CA TYR A 119 -1.46 23.46 8.25
C TYR A 119 -1.62 22.13 8.98
N THR A 120 -0.61 21.66 9.73
CA THR A 120 -0.70 20.38 10.46
C THR A 120 -1.36 20.53 11.84
N PHE A 121 -1.05 21.64 12.54
CA PHE A 121 -1.45 21.80 13.95
C PHE A 121 -2.36 23.03 14.21
N GLY A 122 -2.63 23.85 13.20
CA GLY A 122 -3.36 25.11 13.34
C GLY A 122 -2.59 26.21 14.04
N THR A 123 -1.33 25.98 14.45
CA THR A 123 -0.47 26.90 15.18
C THR A 123 0.94 26.94 14.61
N TYR A 124 1.68 28.02 14.91
CA TYR A 124 3.09 28.16 14.51
C TYR A 124 4.07 27.61 15.56
N ASP A 125 3.58 27.24 16.74
CA ASP A 125 4.43 26.88 17.88
C ASP A 125 5.26 25.62 17.65
N ARG A 126 4.81 24.76 16.74
CA ARG A 126 5.45 23.48 16.42
C ARG A 126 6.34 23.55 15.17
N GLN A 127 6.67 24.75 14.67
CA GLN A 127 7.57 24.89 13.52
C GLN A 127 8.92 24.20 13.74
N PHE A 128 9.42 24.21 14.97
CA PHE A 128 10.68 23.56 15.33
C PHE A 128 10.65 22.04 15.12
N TRP A 129 9.50 21.41 15.19
CA TRP A 129 9.34 19.99 14.89
C TRP A 129 9.70 19.69 13.43
N PHE A 130 9.29 20.53 12.49
CA PHE A 130 9.64 20.38 11.08
C PHE A 130 11.11 20.69 10.80
N VAL A 131 11.73 21.57 11.59
CA VAL A 131 13.18 21.76 11.55
C VAL A 131 13.89 20.49 12.02
N LEU A 132 13.46 19.85 13.09
CA LEU A 132 14.02 18.59 13.57
C LEU A 132 13.80 17.43 12.55
N LEU A 133 12.69 17.42 11.82
CA LEU A 133 12.44 16.45 10.76
C LEU A 133 13.45 16.54 9.60
N SER A 134 14.23 17.61 9.47
CA SER A 134 15.32 17.67 8.50
C SER A 134 16.32 16.51 8.68
N ILE A 135 16.58 16.13 9.93
CA ILE A 135 17.44 14.98 10.29
C ILE A 135 16.79 13.66 9.81
N TYR A 136 15.50 13.52 9.98
CA TYR A 136 14.74 12.34 9.49
C TYR A 136 14.95 12.11 7.99
N PHE A 137 14.84 13.17 7.16
CA PHE A 137 15.00 13.04 5.70
C PHE A 137 16.41 12.64 5.30
N LEU A 138 17.44 13.16 5.97
CA LEU A 138 18.83 12.77 5.75
C LEU A 138 19.05 11.29 6.07
N LEU A 139 18.62 10.84 7.26
CA LEU A 139 18.84 9.49 7.73
C LEU A 139 18.06 8.46 6.88
N THR A 140 16.79 8.74 6.58
CA THR A 140 15.93 7.82 5.81
C THR A 140 16.37 7.71 4.35
N SER A 141 16.78 8.81 3.71
CA SER A 141 17.27 8.78 2.33
C SER A 141 18.54 7.92 2.20
N PHE A 142 19.49 8.08 3.11
CA PHE A 142 20.71 7.28 3.13
C PHE A 142 20.42 5.79 3.43
N SER A 143 19.50 5.52 4.36
CA SER A 143 19.07 4.16 4.68
C SER A 143 18.40 3.46 3.49
N ASN A 144 17.57 4.19 2.73
CA ASN A 144 16.92 3.67 1.53
C ASN A 144 17.93 3.28 0.44
N SER A 145 19.02 4.06 0.27
CA SER A 145 20.08 3.67 -0.66
C SER A 145 20.75 2.36 -0.27
N ARG A 146 20.91 2.09 1.02
CA ARG A 146 21.48 0.84 1.51
C ARG A 146 20.50 -0.34 1.35
N LEU A 147 19.22 -0.16 1.62
CA LEU A 147 18.22 -1.20 1.38
C LEU A 147 18.10 -1.55 -0.11
N SER A 148 18.23 -0.57 -1.00
CA SER A 148 18.23 -0.79 -2.45
C SER A 148 19.36 -1.71 -2.91
N ILE A 149 20.52 -1.66 -2.25
CA ILE A 149 21.65 -2.56 -2.54
C ILE A 149 21.25 -4.01 -2.22
N LEU A 150 20.72 -4.28 -1.00
CA LEU A 150 20.29 -5.63 -0.62
C LEU A 150 19.22 -6.19 -1.56
N GLN A 151 18.30 -5.33 -1.97
CA GLN A 151 17.23 -5.68 -2.89
C GLN A 151 17.75 -5.93 -4.30
N GLY A 152 18.65 -5.08 -4.79
CA GLY A 152 19.22 -5.15 -6.12
C GLY A 152 20.17 -6.34 -6.30
N VAL A 153 20.97 -6.70 -5.28
CA VAL A 153 21.80 -7.92 -5.31
C VAL A 153 20.99 -9.20 -5.01
N ASN A 154 19.66 -9.09 -4.93
CA ASN A 154 18.74 -10.21 -4.71
C ASN A 154 19.02 -11.01 -3.42
N ASN A 155 19.59 -10.37 -2.39
CA ASN A 155 19.79 -11.01 -1.09
C ASN A 155 18.52 -10.93 -0.21
N ILE A 156 17.50 -11.66 -0.67
CA ILE A 156 16.13 -11.62 -0.13
C ILE A 156 16.08 -12.00 1.35
N LYS A 157 16.86 -12.99 1.77
CA LYS A 157 16.90 -13.43 3.18
C LYS A 157 17.40 -12.31 4.09
N LEU A 158 18.51 -11.69 3.72
CA LEU A 158 19.10 -10.60 4.52
C LEU A 158 18.20 -9.37 4.54
N LEU A 159 17.56 -9.04 3.40
CA LEU A 159 16.58 -7.97 3.32
C LEU A 159 15.34 -8.24 4.21
N ALA A 160 14.84 -9.49 4.23
CA ALA A 160 13.72 -9.88 5.06
C ALA A 160 14.06 -9.74 6.55
N TRP A 161 15.21 -10.26 6.98
CA TRP A 161 15.68 -10.11 8.36
C TRP A 161 15.89 -8.65 8.75
N ALA A 162 16.53 -7.85 7.90
CA ALA A 162 16.69 -6.42 8.15
C ALA A 162 15.35 -5.73 8.40
N ASN A 163 14.37 -5.96 7.53
CA ASN A 163 13.03 -5.37 7.66
C ASN A 163 12.29 -5.82 8.95
N ILE A 164 12.40 -7.09 9.33
CA ILE A 164 11.77 -7.61 10.57
C ILE A 164 12.41 -6.97 11.80
N VAL A 165 13.73 -6.96 11.86
CA VAL A 165 14.49 -6.40 13.01
C VAL A 165 14.22 -4.90 13.14
N ILE A 166 14.26 -4.16 12.03
CA ILE A 166 13.93 -2.73 12.03
C ILE A 166 12.49 -2.52 12.53
N ALA A 167 11.51 -3.27 12.02
CA ALA A 167 10.12 -3.15 12.45
C ALA A 167 9.95 -3.45 13.94
N PHE A 168 10.63 -4.46 14.46
CA PHE A 168 10.57 -4.86 15.86
C PHE A 168 11.11 -3.76 16.78
N PHE A 169 12.32 -3.26 16.52
CA PHE A 169 12.92 -2.22 17.36
C PHE A 169 12.19 -0.88 17.23
N THR A 170 11.73 -0.51 16.01
CA THR A 170 10.89 0.67 15.85
C THR A 170 9.58 0.56 16.64
N ALA A 171 8.94 -0.60 16.65
CA ALA A 171 7.73 -0.83 17.42
C ALA A 171 7.94 -0.63 18.92
N ILE A 172 8.97 -1.29 19.48
CA ILE A 172 9.28 -1.18 20.92
C ILE A 172 9.53 0.27 21.31
N GLY A 173 10.42 0.97 20.61
CA GLY A 173 10.73 2.35 20.95
C GLY A 173 9.56 3.30 20.74
N SER A 174 8.75 3.09 19.70
CA SER A 174 7.54 3.88 19.49
C SER A 174 6.55 3.72 20.64
N ILE A 175 6.31 2.49 21.12
CA ILE A 175 5.43 2.21 22.25
C ILE A 175 5.96 2.91 23.52
N ILE A 176 7.25 2.80 23.80
CA ILE A 176 7.88 3.43 24.96
C ILE A 176 7.77 4.97 24.88
N ILE A 177 8.10 5.55 23.74
CA ILE A 177 8.05 7.00 23.55
C ILE A 177 6.62 7.51 23.72
N TYR A 178 5.61 6.88 23.10
CA TYR A 178 4.22 7.29 23.27
C TYR A 178 3.68 7.06 24.68
N TYR A 179 4.18 6.05 25.39
CA TYR A 179 3.81 5.84 26.80
C TYR A 179 4.20 7.03 27.66
N PHE A 180 5.44 7.52 27.54
CA PHE A 180 5.96 8.62 28.37
C PHE A 180 5.57 10.01 27.87
N PHE A 181 5.62 10.25 26.57
CA PHE A 181 5.48 11.58 25.97
C PHE A 181 4.12 11.83 25.33
N LYS A 182 3.25 10.82 25.26
CA LYS A 182 1.91 10.93 24.64
C LYS A 182 2.01 11.56 23.23
N ILE A 183 1.18 12.55 22.92
CA ILE A 183 1.16 13.24 21.61
C ILE A 183 2.47 14.00 21.33
N GLU A 184 3.10 14.56 22.35
CA GLU A 184 4.41 15.24 22.17
C GLU A 184 5.54 14.27 21.74
N GLY A 185 5.33 12.97 21.93
CA GLY A 185 6.24 11.92 21.48
C GLY A 185 6.29 11.73 19.97
N VAL A 186 5.35 12.27 19.19
CA VAL A 186 5.23 12.00 17.74
C VAL A 186 6.52 12.31 16.98
N ILE A 187 7.13 13.49 17.23
CA ILE A 187 8.39 13.88 16.58
C ILE A 187 9.55 12.97 16.97
N TRP A 188 9.62 12.61 18.25
CA TRP A 188 10.68 11.74 18.78
C TRP A 188 10.58 10.32 18.20
N VAL A 189 9.36 9.81 17.97
CA VAL A 189 9.14 8.53 17.29
C VAL A 189 9.69 8.58 15.87
N LEU A 190 9.43 9.64 15.10
CA LEU A 190 9.94 9.77 13.73
C LEU A 190 11.48 9.81 13.70
N LEU A 191 12.10 10.60 14.58
CA LEU A 191 13.54 10.66 14.70
C LEU A 191 14.13 9.31 15.14
N TYR A 192 13.56 8.70 16.17
CA TYR A 192 13.98 7.40 16.65
C TYR A 192 13.90 6.34 15.54
N THR A 193 12.78 6.27 14.82
CA THR A 193 12.62 5.31 13.74
C THR A 193 13.65 5.50 12.63
N SER A 194 14.02 6.75 12.31
CA SER A 194 15.04 7.03 11.31
C SER A 194 16.46 6.61 11.76
N VAL A 195 16.76 6.78 13.04
CA VAL A 195 18.04 6.32 13.63
C VAL A 195 18.13 4.80 13.65
N ILE A 196 17.06 4.11 14.07
CA ILE A 196 16.99 2.64 14.06
C ILE A 196 17.12 2.11 12.63
N LEU A 197 16.40 2.73 11.69
CA LEU A 197 16.48 2.37 10.27
C LEU A 197 17.92 2.49 9.77
N LEU A 198 18.60 3.60 10.04
CA LEU A 198 19.98 3.81 9.63
C LEU A 198 20.93 2.80 10.29
N GLY A 199 20.86 2.64 11.60
CA GLY A 199 21.75 1.74 12.35
C GLY A 199 21.68 0.30 11.81
N PHE A 200 20.49 -0.26 11.68
CA PHE A 200 20.32 -1.63 11.19
C PHE A 200 20.60 -1.75 9.69
N THR A 201 20.28 -0.76 8.85
CA THR A 201 20.67 -0.84 7.44
C THR A 201 22.18 -0.82 7.26
N ILE A 202 22.93 -0.03 8.03
CA ILE A 202 24.40 -0.06 8.04
C ILE A 202 24.89 -1.45 8.51
N PHE A 203 24.34 -1.97 9.59
CA PHE A 203 24.73 -3.28 10.12
C PHE A 203 24.53 -4.42 9.11
N PHE A 204 23.36 -4.51 8.50
CA PHE A 204 23.04 -5.57 7.54
C PHE A 204 23.73 -5.40 6.19
N THR A 205 24.11 -4.16 5.80
CA THR A 205 24.80 -3.90 4.54
C THR A 205 26.31 -3.76 4.65
N ARG A 206 26.89 -3.96 5.84
CA ARG A 206 28.34 -3.76 6.08
C ARG A 206 29.24 -4.56 5.12
N LYS A 207 28.82 -5.73 4.65
CA LYS A 207 29.55 -6.55 3.67
C LYS A 207 29.53 -5.96 2.27
N TYR A 208 28.61 -5.04 1.98
CA TYR A 208 28.46 -4.34 0.71
C TYR A 208 28.90 -2.87 0.80
N SER A 209 29.70 -2.53 1.82
CA SER A 209 30.32 -1.21 1.93
C SER A 209 31.48 -1.15 0.92
N PHE A 210 31.15 -0.69 -0.27
CA PHE A 210 32.17 -0.32 -1.23
C PHE A 210 32.80 1.00 -0.80
N SER A 211 34.12 1.10 -0.96
CA SER A 211 34.85 2.37 -0.74
C SER A 211 34.12 3.47 -1.50
N ILE A 212 33.92 4.60 -0.85
CA ILE A 212 33.47 5.83 -1.51
C ILE A 212 34.59 6.23 -2.47
N ASN A 213 34.63 5.59 -3.64
CA ASN A 213 35.55 6.00 -4.69
C ASN A 213 35.24 7.45 -5.01
N ILE A 214 36.29 8.25 -5.16
CA ILE A 214 36.18 9.64 -5.53
C ILE A 214 35.61 9.67 -6.95
N ILE A 215 34.27 9.73 -7.03
CA ILE A 215 33.57 9.84 -8.31
C ILE A 215 33.66 11.30 -8.74
N ASN A 216 34.17 11.55 -9.93
CA ASN A 216 34.24 12.88 -10.51
C ASN A 216 32.81 13.42 -10.73
N PHE A 217 32.62 14.74 -10.59
CA PHE A 217 31.34 15.41 -10.72
C PHE A 217 30.67 15.10 -12.07
N LYS A 218 31.41 15.04 -13.16
CA LYS A 218 30.88 14.70 -14.48
C LYS A 218 30.30 13.28 -14.52
N GLU A 219 31.03 12.30 -14.00
CA GLU A 219 30.59 10.89 -13.93
C GLU A 219 29.35 10.76 -13.02
N PHE A 220 29.31 11.48 -11.89
CA PHE A 220 28.13 11.55 -11.03
C PHE A 220 26.92 12.09 -11.78
N TYR A 221 27.06 13.23 -12.48
CA TYR A 221 25.98 13.85 -13.24
C TYR A 221 25.45 12.95 -14.35
N ASP A 222 26.34 12.36 -15.17
CA ASP A 222 25.98 11.52 -16.31
C ASP A 222 25.24 10.24 -15.86
N THR A 223 25.65 9.64 -14.74
CA THR A 223 25.01 8.45 -14.17
C THR A 223 23.73 8.78 -13.45
N SER A 224 23.64 9.87 -12.70
CA SER A 224 22.46 10.23 -11.88
C SER A 224 21.31 10.82 -12.69
N LYS A 225 21.59 11.56 -13.77
CA LYS A 225 20.58 12.24 -14.60
C LYS A 225 19.46 11.31 -15.13
N PRO A 226 19.77 10.15 -15.74
CA PRO A 226 18.71 9.23 -16.19
C PRO A 226 17.92 8.63 -15.04
N ILE A 227 18.56 8.39 -13.88
CA ILE A 227 17.91 7.87 -12.67
C ILE A 227 16.92 8.90 -12.13
N PHE A 228 17.33 10.17 -11.98
CA PHE A 228 16.45 11.26 -11.57
C PHE A 228 15.27 11.46 -12.54
N LYS A 229 15.55 11.48 -13.85
CA LYS A 229 14.49 11.65 -14.86
C LYS A 229 13.43 10.56 -14.77
N PHE A 230 13.86 9.30 -14.64
CA PHE A 230 12.94 8.16 -14.50
C PHE A 230 12.16 8.24 -13.19
N GLY A 231 12.84 8.51 -12.08
CA GLY A 231 12.23 8.64 -10.75
C GLY A 231 11.22 9.79 -10.66
N PHE A 232 11.52 10.94 -11.26
CA PHE A 232 10.61 12.08 -11.31
C PHE A 232 9.27 11.73 -11.96
N PHE A 233 9.29 11.06 -13.12
CA PHE A 233 8.04 10.62 -13.76
C PHE A 233 7.27 9.61 -12.92
N MET A 234 7.97 8.73 -12.21
CA MET A 234 7.32 7.75 -11.32
C MET A 234 6.70 8.41 -10.09
N SER A 235 7.31 9.47 -9.56
CA SER A 235 6.85 10.15 -8.35
C SER A 235 5.65 11.08 -8.58
N LEU A 236 5.42 11.57 -9.79
CA LEU A 236 4.35 12.54 -10.06
C LEU A 236 2.97 12.04 -9.59
N ASN A 237 2.62 10.80 -9.91
CA ASN A 237 1.33 10.22 -9.47
C ASN A 237 1.23 10.13 -7.95
N LEU A 238 2.33 9.77 -7.28
CA LEU A 238 2.34 9.66 -5.81
C LEU A 238 2.22 11.03 -5.15
N ILE A 239 2.87 12.05 -5.70
CA ILE A 239 2.81 13.43 -5.17
C ILE A 239 1.37 13.93 -5.20
N PHE A 240 0.67 13.80 -6.32
CA PHE A 240 -0.73 14.26 -6.43
C PHE A 240 -1.66 13.50 -5.49
N GLY A 241 -1.53 12.18 -5.40
CA GLY A 241 -2.30 11.37 -4.45
C GLY A 241 -2.06 11.76 -2.98
N GLN A 242 -0.80 12.05 -2.62
CA GLN A 242 -0.46 12.50 -1.26
C GLN A 242 -1.01 13.91 -0.98
N ILE A 243 -0.93 14.84 -1.94
CA ILE A 243 -1.50 16.19 -1.81
C ILE A 243 -3.02 16.10 -1.66
N ALA A 244 -3.71 15.31 -2.47
CA ALA A 244 -5.17 15.14 -2.38
C ALA A 244 -5.58 14.57 -1.02
N ASN A 245 -4.89 13.53 -0.54
CA ASN A 245 -5.15 12.95 0.78
C ASN A 245 -4.85 13.93 1.92
N PHE A 246 -3.78 14.70 1.82
CA PHE A 246 -3.46 15.75 2.81
C PHE A 246 -4.52 16.85 2.81
N ALA A 247 -5.00 17.29 1.65
CA ALA A 247 -6.06 18.29 1.52
C ALA A 247 -7.38 17.82 2.17
N ILE A 248 -7.75 16.54 2.00
CA ILE A 248 -8.91 15.95 2.70
C ILE A 248 -8.71 16.07 4.22
N LYS A 249 -7.55 15.68 4.72
CA LYS A 249 -7.25 15.71 6.17
C LYS A 249 -7.21 17.13 6.72
N LEU A 250 -6.67 18.09 5.97
CA LEU A 250 -6.70 19.50 6.35
C LEU A 250 -8.14 20.02 6.45
N TYR A 251 -8.94 19.73 5.43
CA TYR A 251 -10.34 20.13 5.44
C TYR A 251 -11.10 19.58 6.66
N LEU A 252 -10.86 18.31 7.00
CA LEU A 252 -11.48 17.67 8.17
C LEU A 252 -10.96 18.27 9.49
N ASN A 253 -9.74 18.83 9.53
CA ASN A 253 -9.19 19.47 10.71
C ASN A 253 -9.76 20.88 10.93
N ASP A 254 -9.92 21.68 9.85
CA ASP A 254 -10.21 23.12 9.93
C ASP A 254 -11.71 23.44 10.03
N ASN A 255 -12.61 22.61 9.52
CA ASN A 255 -14.04 22.89 9.44
C ASN A 255 -14.85 22.46 10.69
N GLY A 256 -14.31 22.67 11.91
CA GLY A 256 -15.01 22.41 13.16
C GLY A 256 -15.18 20.92 13.47
N ALA A 257 -14.60 20.08 12.67
CA ALA A 257 -14.49 18.67 12.98
C ALA A 257 -13.50 18.51 14.14
N SER A 258 -13.92 17.84 15.20
CA SER A 258 -12.99 17.46 16.26
C SER A 258 -11.80 16.70 15.65
N PRO A 259 -10.55 16.95 16.08
CA PRO A 259 -9.37 16.18 15.64
C PRO A 259 -9.56 14.65 15.75
N GLN A 260 -10.52 14.18 16.53
CA GLN A 260 -10.93 12.78 16.61
C GLN A 260 -11.39 12.21 15.27
N ILE A 261 -12.02 13.03 14.41
CA ILE A 261 -12.52 12.62 13.08
C ILE A 261 -11.36 12.18 12.17
N LEU A 262 -10.22 12.85 12.29
CA LEU A 262 -9.00 12.42 11.59
C LEU A 262 -8.55 11.03 12.03
N GLY A 263 -8.63 10.73 13.34
CA GLY A 263 -8.34 9.41 13.87
C GLY A 263 -9.29 8.34 13.30
N PHE A 264 -10.59 8.64 13.22
CA PHE A 264 -11.58 7.72 12.64
C PHE A 264 -11.36 7.51 11.14
N TYR A 265 -11.05 8.58 10.42
CA TYR A 265 -10.71 8.50 8.99
C TYR A 265 -9.44 7.69 8.76
N GLU A 266 -8.39 7.88 9.57
CA GLU A 266 -7.12 7.14 9.46
C GLU A 266 -7.33 5.65 9.71
N VAL A 267 -8.02 5.26 10.78
CA VAL A 267 -8.32 3.85 11.10
C VAL A 267 -9.08 3.19 9.96
N SER A 268 -10.09 3.87 9.42
CA SER A 268 -10.84 3.37 8.26
C SER A 268 -9.96 3.21 7.03
N SER A 269 -9.10 4.19 6.76
CA SER A 269 -8.16 4.16 5.63
C SER A 269 -7.13 3.03 5.76
N VAL A 270 -6.61 2.78 6.97
CA VAL A 270 -5.69 1.65 7.23
C VAL A 270 -6.37 0.32 6.93
N ILE A 271 -7.61 0.13 7.36
CA ILE A 271 -8.36 -1.10 7.10
C ILE A 271 -8.60 -1.30 5.59
N LEU A 272 -9.04 -0.24 4.89
CA LEU A 272 -9.39 -0.31 3.46
C LEU A 272 -8.16 -0.41 2.56
N ILE A 273 -7.11 0.35 2.84
CA ILE A 273 -5.96 0.48 1.94
C ILE A 273 -4.88 -0.54 2.30
N ASN A 274 -4.53 -0.66 3.58
CA ASN A 274 -3.43 -1.50 3.99
C ASN A 274 -3.87 -2.96 4.14
N TYR A 275 -4.95 -3.27 4.87
CA TYR A 275 -5.34 -4.66 5.11
C TYR A 275 -6.01 -5.28 3.88
N MET A 276 -6.97 -4.59 3.28
CA MET A 276 -7.57 -5.07 2.03
C MET A 276 -6.60 -4.97 0.84
N GLY A 277 -5.70 -3.98 0.86
CA GLY A 277 -4.63 -3.82 -0.13
C GLY A 277 -3.71 -5.04 -0.24
N LEU A 278 -3.52 -5.82 0.83
CA LEU A 278 -2.71 -7.05 0.80
C LEU A 278 -3.23 -8.06 -0.24
N ILE A 279 -4.55 -8.18 -0.38
CA ILE A 279 -5.17 -9.07 -1.37
C ILE A 279 -4.79 -8.63 -2.78
N PHE A 280 -4.94 -7.34 -3.10
CA PHE A 280 -4.60 -6.80 -4.41
C PHE A 280 -3.10 -6.83 -4.70
N ASN A 281 -2.26 -6.57 -3.70
CA ASN A 281 -0.82 -6.69 -3.83
C ASN A 281 -0.39 -8.13 -4.14
N ALA A 282 -0.93 -9.12 -3.41
CA ALA A 282 -0.65 -10.53 -3.68
C ALA A 282 -1.05 -10.92 -5.11
N MET A 283 -2.21 -10.47 -5.58
CA MET A 283 -2.68 -10.72 -6.94
C MET A 283 -1.80 -10.06 -8.00
N SER A 284 -1.32 -8.84 -7.75
CA SER A 284 -0.52 -8.08 -8.73
C SER A 284 0.84 -8.71 -9.04
N TYR A 285 1.44 -9.43 -8.09
CA TYR A 285 2.74 -10.09 -8.29
C TYR A 285 2.75 -11.10 -9.44
N ASP A 286 1.67 -11.85 -9.61
CA ASP A 286 1.53 -12.84 -10.69
C ASP A 286 0.87 -12.23 -11.94
N PHE A 287 -0.12 -11.38 -11.75
CA PHE A 287 -0.92 -10.79 -12.82
C PHE A 287 -0.13 -9.83 -13.72
N PHE A 288 0.62 -8.90 -13.13
CA PHE A 288 1.31 -7.85 -13.87
C PHE A 288 2.38 -8.39 -14.86
N PRO A 289 3.28 -9.32 -14.49
CA PRO A 289 4.21 -9.91 -15.44
C PRO A 289 3.51 -10.69 -16.57
N LYS A 290 2.46 -11.44 -16.24
CA LYS A 290 1.68 -12.17 -17.24
C LYS A 290 1.00 -11.22 -18.23
N LEU A 291 0.41 -10.13 -17.74
CA LEU A 291 -0.23 -9.14 -18.58
C LEU A 291 0.80 -8.42 -19.48
N THR A 292 1.97 -8.12 -18.94
CA THR A 292 3.05 -7.48 -19.69
C THR A 292 3.54 -8.37 -20.85
N SER A 293 3.66 -9.67 -20.63
CA SER A 293 4.13 -10.61 -21.67
C SER A 293 3.19 -10.74 -22.87
N ILE A 294 1.92 -10.35 -22.73
CA ILE A 294 0.90 -10.38 -23.78
C ILE A 294 0.44 -8.98 -24.19
N SER A 295 1.18 -7.92 -23.84
CA SER A 295 0.79 -6.51 -24.01
C SER A 295 0.43 -6.10 -25.44
N THR A 296 0.87 -6.84 -26.45
CA THR A 296 0.58 -6.60 -27.87
C THR A 296 -0.71 -7.25 -28.36
N ASP A 297 -1.26 -8.24 -27.61
CA ASP A 297 -2.42 -9.04 -28.02
C ASP A 297 -3.68 -8.67 -27.20
N ASN A 298 -4.56 -7.83 -27.78
CA ASN A 298 -5.77 -7.35 -27.11
C ASN A 298 -6.74 -8.49 -26.72
N GLN A 299 -6.80 -9.59 -27.51
CA GLN A 299 -7.68 -10.72 -27.21
C GLN A 299 -7.22 -11.48 -25.96
N LYS A 300 -5.90 -11.73 -25.86
CA LYS A 300 -5.33 -12.36 -24.66
C LYS A 300 -5.40 -11.45 -23.44
N ILE A 301 -5.20 -10.14 -23.60
CA ILE A 301 -5.41 -9.15 -22.54
C ILE A 301 -6.86 -9.25 -22.03
N LYS A 302 -7.85 -9.22 -22.94
CA LYS A 302 -9.27 -9.32 -22.60
C LYS A 302 -9.56 -10.58 -21.78
N GLN A 303 -9.06 -11.75 -22.20
CA GLN A 303 -9.26 -13.01 -21.49
C GLN A 303 -8.62 -12.98 -20.09
N LEU A 304 -7.34 -12.57 -20.01
CA LEU A 304 -6.60 -12.58 -18.74
C LEU A 304 -7.19 -11.58 -17.74
N VAL A 305 -7.57 -10.37 -18.19
CA VAL A 305 -8.17 -9.35 -17.33
C VAL A 305 -9.54 -9.79 -16.80
N ASN A 306 -10.40 -10.35 -17.64
CA ASN A 306 -11.70 -10.91 -17.19
C ASN A 306 -11.49 -12.02 -16.15
N SER A 307 -10.58 -12.96 -16.40
CA SER A 307 -10.26 -14.01 -15.42
C SER A 307 -9.72 -13.45 -14.10
N GLN A 308 -8.92 -12.40 -14.15
CA GLN A 308 -8.39 -11.75 -12.94
C GLN A 308 -9.51 -11.08 -12.13
N ILE A 309 -10.46 -10.40 -12.80
CA ILE A 309 -11.62 -9.79 -12.14
C ILE A 309 -12.48 -10.88 -11.48
N GLU A 310 -12.73 -11.98 -12.17
CA GLU A 310 -13.51 -13.11 -11.63
C GLU A 310 -12.86 -13.67 -10.35
N ILE A 311 -11.55 -13.94 -10.39
CA ILE A 311 -10.82 -14.43 -9.22
C ILE A 311 -10.84 -13.39 -8.09
N ALA A 312 -10.64 -12.10 -8.41
CA ALA A 312 -10.68 -11.04 -7.41
C ALA A 312 -12.03 -10.98 -6.70
N LEU A 313 -13.14 -11.03 -7.43
CA LEU A 313 -14.49 -11.01 -6.86
C LEU A 313 -14.79 -12.22 -5.99
N ILE A 314 -14.37 -13.42 -6.42
CA ILE A 314 -14.56 -14.67 -5.67
C ILE A 314 -13.90 -14.60 -4.28
N PHE A 315 -12.73 -13.93 -4.14
CA PHE A 315 -12.06 -13.81 -2.85
C PHE A 315 -12.46 -12.56 -2.07
N VAL A 316 -12.63 -11.43 -2.74
CA VAL A 316 -12.88 -10.14 -2.09
C VAL A 316 -14.28 -10.07 -1.48
N THR A 317 -15.32 -10.55 -2.19
CA THR A 317 -16.70 -10.38 -1.72
C THR A 317 -16.97 -11.12 -0.40
N PRO A 318 -16.62 -12.41 -0.22
CA PRO A 318 -16.78 -13.06 1.07
C PRO A 318 -15.97 -12.38 2.19
N ALA A 319 -14.74 -11.92 1.87
CA ALA A 319 -13.89 -11.21 2.83
C ALA A 319 -14.51 -9.88 3.28
N ILE A 320 -15.16 -9.14 2.37
CA ILE A 320 -15.86 -7.89 2.70
C ILE A 320 -17.10 -8.16 3.55
N ILE A 321 -17.89 -9.19 3.22
CA ILE A 321 -19.07 -9.53 4.03
C ILE A 321 -18.64 -9.98 5.43
N LEU A 322 -17.54 -10.74 5.54
CA LEU A 322 -16.96 -11.11 6.82
C LEU A 322 -16.50 -9.85 7.61
N LEU A 323 -15.91 -8.87 6.92
CA LEU A 323 -15.54 -7.62 7.56
C LEU A 323 -16.74 -6.81 8.04
N TYR A 324 -17.86 -6.81 7.33
CA TYR A 324 -19.09 -6.17 7.84
C TYR A 324 -19.53 -6.77 9.16
N LEU A 325 -19.39 -8.08 9.33
CA LEU A 325 -19.70 -8.77 10.59
C LEU A 325 -18.69 -8.45 11.69
N THR A 326 -17.40 -8.42 11.35
CA THR A 326 -16.30 -8.42 12.34
C THR A 326 -15.67 -7.05 12.55
N ALA A 327 -15.91 -6.04 11.70
CA ALA A 327 -15.23 -4.76 11.75
C ALA A 327 -15.35 -4.03 13.09
N PRO A 328 -16.51 -3.96 13.77
CA PRO A 328 -16.57 -3.32 15.11
C PRO A 328 -15.65 -4.01 16.10
N PHE A 329 -15.66 -5.34 16.14
CA PHE A 329 -14.77 -6.13 17.00
C PHE A 329 -13.29 -5.94 16.62
N LEU A 330 -12.99 -5.91 15.33
CA LEU A 330 -11.61 -5.68 14.85
C LEU A 330 -11.13 -4.28 15.18
N ILE A 331 -11.96 -3.24 15.09
CA ILE A 331 -11.61 -1.88 15.50
C ILE A 331 -11.29 -1.86 17.00
N GLU A 332 -12.13 -2.44 17.83
CA GLU A 332 -11.87 -2.51 19.27
C GLU A 332 -10.62 -3.32 19.60
N LEU A 333 -10.40 -4.44 18.91
CA LEU A 333 -9.23 -5.31 19.09
C LEU A 333 -7.93 -4.62 18.64
N LEU A 334 -7.93 -3.99 17.48
CA LEU A 334 -6.73 -3.41 16.86
C LEU A 334 -6.39 -2.01 17.39
N TYR A 335 -7.41 -1.28 17.87
CA TYR A 335 -7.29 0.07 18.40
C TYR A 335 -7.88 0.14 19.80
N SER A 336 -9.05 0.77 19.98
CA SER A 336 -9.82 0.82 21.20
C SER A 336 -11.30 1.09 20.92
N LYS A 337 -12.15 1.03 21.97
CA LYS A 337 -13.59 1.38 21.88
C LYS A 337 -13.83 2.81 21.38
N GLU A 338 -12.92 3.73 21.68
CA GLU A 338 -13.01 5.13 21.26
C GLU A 338 -13.03 5.30 19.73
N PHE A 339 -12.49 4.32 18.98
CA PHE A 339 -12.45 4.34 17.53
C PHE A 339 -13.65 3.69 16.83
N LEU A 340 -14.66 3.24 17.57
CA LEU A 340 -15.82 2.56 16.98
C LEU A 340 -16.58 3.42 15.95
N ASN A 341 -16.54 4.74 16.07
CA ASN A 341 -17.10 5.66 15.09
C ASN A 341 -16.44 5.54 13.69
N SER A 342 -15.24 4.98 13.58
CA SER A 342 -14.63 4.63 12.28
C SER A 342 -15.51 3.67 11.48
N PHE A 343 -16.33 2.86 12.15
CA PHE A 343 -17.24 1.94 11.48
C PHE A 343 -18.31 2.66 10.65
N LEU A 344 -18.69 3.90 11.00
CA LEU A 344 -19.62 4.70 10.19
C LEU A 344 -19.07 4.98 8.79
N ILE A 345 -17.75 5.19 8.67
CA ILE A 345 -17.07 5.31 7.39
C ILE A 345 -17.05 3.96 6.68
N LEU A 346 -16.66 2.90 7.40
CA LEU A 346 -16.51 1.55 6.85
C LEU A 346 -17.83 0.96 6.36
N LYS A 347 -18.96 1.31 6.93
CA LYS A 347 -20.30 0.84 6.49
C LYS A 347 -20.52 1.04 4.98
N PHE A 348 -20.05 2.15 4.41
CA PHE A 348 -20.12 2.38 2.98
C PHE A 348 -18.83 1.99 2.27
N ALA A 349 -17.69 2.38 2.84
CA ALA A 349 -16.40 2.23 2.20
C ALA A 349 -16.01 0.78 1.91
N LEU A 350 -16.45 -0.20 2.71
CA LEU A 350 -16.20 -1.63 2.45
C LEU A 350 -16.79 -2.09 1.11
N PHE A 351 -17.97 -1.58 0.73
CA PHE A 351 -18.54 -1.87 -0.58
C PHE A 351 -17.65 -1.41 -1.73
N SER A 352 -16.95 -0.28 -1.56
CA SER A 352 -16.04 0.24 -2.57
C SER A 352 -14.89 -0.71 -2.93
N VAL A 353 -14.52 -1.63 -2.03
CA VAL A 353 -13.48 -2.62 -2.27
C VAL A 353 -13.92 -3.68 -3.30
N ILE A 354 -15.22 -3.99 -3.37
CA ILE A 354 -15.80 -4.84 -4.43
C ILE A 354 -15.67 -4.14 -5.78
N LEU A 355 -15.98 -2.83 -5.83
CA LEU A 355 -15.78 -2.03 -7.05
C LEU A 355 -14.30 -1.97 -7.44
N LYS A 356 -13.41 -1.77 -6.47
CA LYS A 356 -11.96 -1.80 -6.69
C LYS A 356 -11.50 -3.14 -7.27
N ALA A 357 -12.07 -4.27 -6.85
CA ALA A 357 -11.72 -5.58 -7.39
C ALA A 357 -12.01 -5.70 -8.90
N ILE A 358 -13.03 -4.99 -9.40
CA ILE A 358 -13.35 -4.91 -10.82
C ILE A 358 -12.38 -3.97 -11.55
N LEU A 359 -12.06 -2.82 -10.95
CA LEU A 359 -11.32 -1.74 -11.59
C LEU A 359 -9.79 -1.93 -11.56
N PHE A 360 -9.29 -2.59 -10.53
CA PHE A 360 -7.86 -2.85 -10.36
C PHE A 360 -7.21 -3.50 -11.60
N PRO A 361 -7.73 -4.60 -12.18
CA PRO A 361 -7.11 -5.18 -13.37
C PRO A 361 -7.25 -4.30 -14.61
N LEU A 362 -8.29 -3.45 -14.71
CA LEU A 362 -8.48 -2.53 -15.83
C LEU A 362 -7.38 -1.47 -15.87
N GLY A 363 -7.00 -0.91 -14.72
CA GLY A 363 -5.92 0.08 -14.63
C GLY A 363 -4.56 -0.46 -15.13
N TYR A 364 -4.31 -1.75 -14.98
CA TYR A 364 -3.08 -2.38 -15.46
C TYR A 364 -3.01 -2.49 -16.99
N ILE A 365 -4.14 -2.49 -17.71
CA ILE A 365 -4.14 -2.47 -19.18
C ILE A 365 -3.40 -1.24 -19.69
N ILE A 366 -3.73 -0.06 -19.17
CA ILE A 366 -3.10 1.21 -19.55
C ILE A 366 -1.59 1.19 -19.24
N LEU A 367 -1.23 0.62 -18.09
CA LEU A 367 0.16 0.52 -17.65
C LEU A 367 1.00 -0.35 -18.60
N VAL A 368 0.50 -1.54 -18.99
CA VAL A 368 1.23 -2.46 -19.88
C VAL A 368 1.24 -2.02 -21.34
N LYS A 369 0.25 -1.23 -21.77
CA LYS A 369 0.24 -0.56 -23.08
C LYS A 369 1.23 0.60 -23.16
N GLY A 370 1.79 1.04 -22.02
CA GLY A 370 2.80 2.09 -21.96
C GLY A 370 2.28 3.51 -22.20
N ASP A 371 0.97 3.72 -22.15
CA ASP A 371 0.38 5.07 -22.29
C ASP A 371 0.53 5.87 -20.99
N LYS A 372 1.69 6.51 -20.85
CA LYS A 372 2.04 7.32 -19.69
C LYS A 372 1.09 8.49 -19.45
N LYS A 373 0.60 9.13 -20.52
CA LYS A 373 -0.32 10.29 -20.42
C LYS A 373 -1.67 9.86 -19.86
N LEU A 374 -2.21 8.76 -20.39
CA LEU A 374 -3.48 8.24 -19.96
C LEU A 374 -3.39 7.69 -18.53
N PHE A 375 -2.29 6.99 -18.20
CA PHE A 375 -2.03 6.50 -16.85
C PHE A 375 -1.98 7.64 -15.82
N PHE A 376 -1.31 8.74 -16.15
CA PHE A 376 -1.28 9.93 -15.29
C PHE A 376 -2.66 10.59 -15.16
N LYS A 377 -3.37 10.82 -16.30
CA LYS A 377 -4.68 11.47 -16.30
C LYS A 377 -5.71 10.70 -15.48
N GLN A 378 -5.76 9.37 -15.59
CA GLN A 378 -6.71 8.55 -14.86
C GLN A 378 -6.44 8.57 -13.34
N ALA A 379 -5.17 8.53 -12.92
CA ALA A 379 -4.81 8.61 -11.51
C ALA A 379 -5.19 9.98 -10.93
N LEU A 380 -4.81 11.07 -11.61
CA LEU A 380 -5.15 12.43 -11.21
C LEU A 380 -6.68 12.63 -11.12
N LEU A 381 -7.44 12.12 -12.09
CA LEU A 381 -8.91 12.20 -12.04
C LEU A 381 -9.47 11.47 -10.81
N SER A 382 -8.99 10.25 -10.52
CA SER A 382 -9.44 9.51 -9.35
C SER A 382 -9.12 10.24 -8.04
N ASP A 383 -7.92 10.82 -7.93
CA ASP A 383 -7.50 11.55 -6.72
C ASP A 383 -8.31 12.85 -6.55
N LEU A 384 -8.56 13.61 -7.64
CA LEU A 384 -9.39 14.82 -7.60
C LEU A 384 -10.86 14.50 -7.30
N LEU A 385 -11.42 13.45 -7.90
CA LEU A 385 -12.77 12.99 -7.58
C LEU A 385 -12.88 12.59 -6.11
N ASN A 386 -11.91 11.84 -5.58
CA ASN A 386 -11.91 11.46 -4.18
C ASN A 386 -11.84 12.69 -3.25
N LEU A 387 -11.00 13.68 -3.57
CA LEU A 387 -10.90 14.92 -2.82
C LEU A 387 -12.23 15.69 -2.80
N VAL A 388 -12.79 15.97 -3.97
CA VAL A 388 -14.04 16.75 -4.10
C VAL A 388 -15.20 16.02 -3.43
N LEU A 389 -15.36 14.72 -3.70
CA LEU A 389 -16.44 13.93 -3.13
C LEU A 389 -16.31 13.79 -1.60
N SER A 390 -15.09 13.62 -1.08
CA SER A 390 -14.86 13.55 0.37
C SER A 390 -15.29 14.84 1.06
N ILE A 391 -14.92 16.00 0.51
CA ILE A 391 -15.30 17.30 1.06
C ILE A 391 -16.82 17.51 0.98
N VAL A 392 -17.39 17.35 -0.22
CA VAL A 392 -18.83 17.61 -0.45
C VAL A 392 -19.68 16.68 0.40
N LEU A 393 -19.44 15.37 0.35
CA LEU A 393 -20.28 14.42 1.06
C LEU A 393 -20.06 14.45 2.58
N TYR A 394 -18.87 14.82 3.05
CA TYR A 394 -18.65 15.05 4.47
C TYR A 394 -19.53 16.18 5.01
N ASN A 395 -19.71 17.28 4.28
CA ASN A 395 -20.57 18.40 4.68
C ASN A 395 -22.05 18.02 4.85
N TYR A 396 -22.54 17.10 4.01
CA TYR A 396 -23.96 16.67 4.08
C TYR A 396 -24.18 15.45 4.99
N PHE A 397 -23.23 14.52 5.03
CA PHE A 397 -23.40 13.20 5.67
C PHE A 397 -22.33 12.89 6.72
N HIS A 398 -21.48 13.84 7.07
CA HIS A 398 -20.40 13.68 8.07
C HIS A 398 -19.53 12.44 7.81
N LEU A 399 -19.27 11.61 8.84
CA LEU A 399 -18.44 10.40 8.73
C LEU A 399 -18.94 9.42 7.66
N ALA A 400 -20.25 9.25 7.53
CA ALA A 400 -20.84 8.38 6.51
C ALA A 400 -20.51 8.88 5.09
N GLY A 401 -20.48 10.22 4.91
CA GLY A 401 -20.12 10.86 3.66
C GLY A 401 -18.73 10.51 3.17
N LEU A 402 -17.75 10.37 4.07
CA LEU A 402 -16.41 9.92 3.72
C LEU A 402 -16.41 8.48 3.15
N GLY A 403 -17.24 7.62 3.72
CA GLY A 403 -17.42 6.26 3.20
C GLY A 403 -18.13 6.22 1.84
N MET A 404 -19.16 7.06 1.66
CA MET A 404 -19.87 7.24 0.38
C MET A 404 -18.94 7.77 -0.70
N ALA A 405 -18.00 8.67 -0.36
CA ALA A 405 -17.03 9.23 -1.30
C ALA A 405 -16.20 8.14 -1.98
N TYR A 406 -15.75 7.13 -1.26
CA TYR A 406 -15.04 6.00 -1.85
C TYR A 406 -15.90 5.23 -2.86
N VAL A 407 -17.18 5.01 -2.56
CA VAL A 407 -18.09 4.28 -3.45
C VAL A 407 -18.35 5.07 -4.72
N ILE A 408 -18.74 6.35 -4.58
CA ILE A 408 -19.06 7.20 -5.71
C ILE A 408 -17.82 7.45 -6.57
N ASN A 409 -16.65 7.66 -5.94
CA ASN A 409 -15.39 7.78 -6.67
C ASN A 409 -15.12 6.55 -7.55
N TYR A 410 -15.19 5.33 -7.00
CA TYR A 410 -14.96 4.13 -7.81
C TYR A 410 -16.04 3.89 -8.87
N LEU A 411 -17.27 4.31 -8.66
CA LEU A 411 -18.32 4.23 -9.69
C LEU A 411 -18.01 5.19 -10.86
N LEU A 412 -17.76 6.46 -10.56
CA LEU A 412 -17.47 7.48 -11.59
C LEU A 412 -16.16 7.16 -12.32
N TYR A 413 -15.11 6.85 -11.57
CA TYR A 413 -13.83 6.42 -12.13
C TYR A 413 -13.98 5.13 -12.96
N GLY A 414 -14.81 4.19 -12.52
CA GLY A 414 -15.07 2.93 -13.22
C GLY A 414 -15.73 3.16 -14.59
N ILE A 415 -16.72 4.05 -14.65
CA ILE A 415 -17.37 4.43 -15.91
C ILE A 415 -16.35 5.08 -16.86
N TYR A 416 -15.53 5.98 -16.32
CA TYR A 416 -14.50 6.69 -17.10
C TYR A 416 -13.46 5.72 -17.68
N ILE A 417 -12.85 4.89 -16.82
CA ILE A 417 -11.78 3.97 -17.23
C ILE A 417 -12.31 2.93 -18.22
N TYR A 418 -13.50 2.37 -17.97
CA TYR A 418 -14.11 1.40 -18.89
C TYR A 418 -14.37 1.97 -20.28
N LYS A 419 -14.92 3.21 -20.38
CA LYS A 419 -15.15 3.89 -21.66
C LYS A 419 -13.84 4.05 -22.44
N ILE A 420 -12.76 4.45 -21.77
CA ILE A 420 -11.46 4.65 -22.40
C ILE A 420 -10.88 3.32 -22.87
N ILE A 421 -10.83 2.32 -22.00
CA ILE A 421 -10.23 1.01 -22.34
C ILE A 421 -11.04 0.31 -23.45
N ASN A 422 -12.35 0.46 -23.45
CA ASN A 422 -13.17 -0.05 -24.54
C ASN A 422 -12.84 0.64 -25.86
N LYS A 423 -12.73 1.98 -25.87
CA LYS A 423 -12.44 2.76 -27.07
C LYS A 423 -11.03 2.54 -27.60
N GLU A 424 -10.01 2.59 -26.72
CA GLU A 424 -8.60 2.59 -27.15
C GLU A 424 -8.04 1.16 -27.33
N TYR A 425 -8.56 0.16 -26.58
CA TYR A 425 -8.02 -1.20 -26.57
C TYR A 425 -9.07 -2.29 -26.83
N GLU A 426 -10.28 -1.92 -27.23
CA GLU A 426 -11.39 -2.84 -27.59
C GLU A 426 -11.76 -3.82 -26.47
N PHE A 427 -11.50 -3.43 -25.23
CA PHE A 427 -11.79 -4.28 -24.07
C PHE A 427 -13.28 -4.35 -23.80
N THR A 428 -13.80 -5.57 -23.62
CA THR A 428 -15.18 -5.79 -23.16
C THR A 428 -15.21 -6.88 -22.10
N PHE A 429 -16.14 -6.77 -21.16
CA PHE A 429 -16.40 -7.85 -20.21
C PHE A 429 -17.00 -9.07 -20.91
N LEU A 430 -16.49 -10.25 -20.60
CA LEU A 430 -17.07 -11.53 -21.02
C LEU A 430 -18.39 -11.78 -20.26
N ILE A 431 -19.29 -12.58 -20.84
CA ILE A 431 -20.62 -12.84 -20.27
C ILE A 431 -20.51 -13.43 -18.86
N GLU A 432 -19.60 -14.39 -18.65
CA GLU A 432 -19.40 -15.01 -17.35
C GLU A 432 -18.87 -13.99 -16.30
N CYS A 433 -17.96 -13.13 -16.71
CA CYS A 433 -17.46 -12.06 -15.86
C CYS A 433 -18.57 -11.06 -15.49
N LYS A 434 -19.42 -10.67 -16.45
CA LYS A 434 -20.58 -9.78 -16.19
C LYS A 434 -21.53 -10.38 -15.16
N LYS A 435 -21.88 -11.67 -15.29
CA LYS A 435 -22.74 -12.36 -14.30
C LYS A 435 -22.15 -12.32 -12.90
N LEU A 436 -20.84 -12.58 -12.77
CA LEU A 436 -20.14 -12.50 -11.50
C LEU A 436 -20.11 -11.07 -10.95
N ILE A 437 -19.82 -10.06 -11.78
CA ILE A 437 -19.85 -8.66 -11.39
C ILE A 437 -21.21 -8.29 -10.79
N VAL A 438 -22.30 -8.59 -11.52
CA VAL A 438 -23.66 -8.25 -11.06
C VAL A 438 -23.97 -8.93 -9.74
N LEU A 439 -23.70 -10.22 -9.64
CA LEU A 439 -24.01 -10.97 -8.41
C LEU A 439 -23.22 -10.46 -7.21
N ASN A 440 -21.92 -10.21 -7.36
CA ASN A 440 -21.09 -9.72 -6.24
C ASN A 440 -21.45 -8.29 -5.83
N ILE A 441 -21.87 -7.44 -6.79
CA ILE A 441 -22.43 -6.12 -6.48
C ILE A 441 -23.72 -6.26 -5.69
N VAL A 442 -24.64 -7.15 -6.10
CA VAL A 442 -25.90 -7.41 -5.38
C VAL A 442 -25.63 -7.90 -3.96
N LEU A 443 -24.73 -8.88 -3.77
CA LEU A 443 -24.34 -9.37 -2.44
C LEU A 443 -23.76 -8.25 -1.58
N GLY A 444 -22.93 -7.39 -2.17
CA GLY A 444 -22.37 -6.21 -1.47
C GLY A 444 -23.45 -5.20 -1.06
N ILE A 445 -24.41 -4.90 -1.95
CA ILE A 445 -25.54 -4.00 -1.64
C ILE A 445 -26.42 -4.60 -0.52
N ILE A 446 -26.72 -5.90 -0.57
CA ILE A 446 -27.46 -6.57 0.50
C ILE A 446 -26.73 -6.45 1.84
N ALA A 447 -25.40 -6.63 1.87
CA ALA A 447 -24.61 -6.45 3.08
C ALA A 447 -24.70 -5.03 3.64
N VAL A 448 -24.65 -4.01 2.77
CA VAL A 448 -24.85 -2.61 3.15
C VAL A 448 -26.24 -2.40 3.75
N ILE A 449 -27.29 -2.85 3.06
CA ILE A 449 -28.68 -2.70 3.52
C ILE A 449 -28.87 -3.37 4.88
N ILE A 450 -28.38 -4.59 5.07
CA ILE A 450 -28.48 -5.30 6.37
C ILE A 450 -27.82 -4.46 7.48
N ASN A 451 -26.66 -3.87 7.24
CA ASN A 451 -25.97 -3.04 8.22
C ASN A 451 -26.68 -1.72 8.57
N PHE A 452 -27.57 -1.24 7.70
CA PHE A 452 -28.35 -0.02 7.95
C PHE A 452 -29.70 -0.28 8.59
N THR A 453 -30.36 -1.38 8.21
CA THR A 453 -31.76 -1.65 8.58
C THR A 453 -31.89 -2.47 9.86
N PHE A 454 -30.91 -3.32 10.14
CA PHE A 454 -31.02 -4.27 11.26
C PHE A 454 -30.01 -3.98 12.36
N GLN A 455 -30.33 -4.38 13.60
CA GLN A 455 -29.48 -4.24 14.78
C GLN A 455 -29.51 -5.52 15.64
N GLY A 456 -28.56 -5.65 16.55
CA GLY A 456 -28.50 -6.76 17.50
C GLY A 456 -28.42 -8.14 16.84
N PHE A 457 -29.13 -9.11 17.37
CA PHE A 457 -29.07 -10.52 16.95
C PHE A 457 -29.45 -10.72 15.47
N LEU A 458 -30.44 -9.99 14.97
CA LEU A 458 -30.88 -10.08 13.56
C LEU A 458 -29.79 -9.63 12.59
N LEU A 459 -29.06 -8.56 12.90
CA LEU A 459 -27.93 -8.08 12.10
C LEU A 459 -26.89 -9.20 11.93
N TYR A 460 -26.44 -9.77 13.05
CA TYR A 460 -25.41 -10.81 13.05
C TYR A 460 -25.89 -12.09 12.37
N GLY A 461 -27.14 -12.50 12.59
CA GLY A 461 -27.74 -13.69 11.96
C GLY A 461 -27.83 -13.56 10.44
N LEU A 462 -28.31 -12.41 9.93
CA LEU A 462 -28.43 -12.15 8.50
C LEU A 462 -27.07 -12.05 7.81
N LEU A 463 -26.09 -11.39 8.46
CA LEU A 463 -24.73 -11.33 7.92
C LEU A 463 -24.06 -12.71 7.89
N LEU A 464 -24.23 -13.55 8.93
CA LEU A 464 -23.71 -14.92 8.93
C LEU A 464 -24.33 -15.75 7.80
N LEU A 465 -25.63 -15.65 7.58
CA LEU A 465 -26.30 -16.32 6.45
C LEU A 465 -25.73 -15.82 5.11
N LEU A 466 -25.55 -14.51 4.96
CA LEU A 466 -24.99 -13.92 3.73
C LEU A 466 -23.54 -14.36 3.50
N ILE A 467 -22.74 -14.51 4.55
CA ILE A 467 -21.36 -15.04 4.50
C ILE A 467 -21.39 -16.47 3.99
N ILE A 468 -22.23 -17.34 4.54
CA ILE A 468 -22.35 -18.75 4.13
C ILE A 468 -22.72 -18.83 2.65
N ILE A 469 -23.72 -18.05 2.21
CA ILE A 469 -24.14 -17.99 0.81
C ILE A 469 -22.97 -17.54 -0.08
N SER A 470 -22.28 -16.47 0.32
CA SER A 470 -21.15 -15.92 -0.45
C SER A 470 -19.99 -16.90 -0.55
N PHE A 471 -19.59 -17.56 0.54
CA PHE A 471 -18.55 -18.59 0.52
C PHE A 471 -18.94 -19.80 -0.31
N TYR A 472 -20.17 -20.31 -0.18
CA TYR A 472 -20.67 -21.43 -0.97
C TYR A 472 -20.67 -21.13 -2.46
N TYR A 473 -21.17 -19.95 -2.83
CA TYR A 473 -21.15 -19.51 -4.22
C TYR A 473 -19.71 -19.35 -4.75
N SER A 474 -18.84 -18.71 -3.97
CA SER A 474 -17.42 -18.55 -4.33
C SER A 474 -16.71 -19.89 -4.50
N TYR A 475 -17.03 -20.87 -3.68
CA TYR A 475 -16.50 -22.22 -3.81
C TYR A 475 -16.96 -22.89 -5.12
N ILE A 476 -18.26 -22.80 -5.47
CA ILE A 476 -18.79 -23.32 -6.73
C ILE A 476 -18.11 -22.68 -7.94
N GLU A 477 -18.00 -21.34 -7.94
CA GLU A 477 -17.40 -20.62 -9.06
C GLU A 477 -15.89 -20.87 -9.18
N LEU A 478 -15.19 -21.01 -8.06
CA LEU A 478 -13.78 -21.39 -8.05
C LEU A 478 -13.58 -22.81 -8.60
N SER A 479 -14.42 -23.77 -8.19
CA SER A 479 -14.32 -25.18 -8.63
C SER A 479 -14.56 -25.35 -10.13
N LYS A 480 -15.40 -24.51 -10.74
CA LYS A 480 -15.61 -24.49 -12.20
C LYS A 480 -14.38 -24.00 -12.97
N ARG A 481 -13.60 -23.05 -12.40
CA ARG A 481 -12.47 -22.40 -13.07
C ARG A 481 -11.14 -23.08 -12.82
N VAL A 482 -10.96 -23.60 -11.63
CA VAL A 482 -9.79 -24.38 -11.25
C VAL A 482 -10.29 -25.83 -11.17
N LYS A 483 -9.73 -26.72 -12.00
CA LYS A 483 -9.92 -28.17 -11.80
C LYS A 483 -9.24 -28.56 -10.49
N ILE A 484 -9.82 -28.15 -9.38
CA ILE A 484 -9.38 -28.56 -8.06
C ILE A 484 -9.81 -30.01 -7.93
N ASN A 485 -8.92 -30.93 -8.29
CA ASN A 485 -9.00 -32.31 -7.85
C ASN A 485 -8.81 -32.29 -6.32
N LEU A 486 -9.85 -31.86 -5.60
CA LEU A 486 -9.95 -31.99 -4.14
C LEU A 486 -10.17 -33.46 -3.77
N ASN A 487 -9.33 -34.34 -4.28
CA ASN A 487 -9.13 -35.65 -3.69
C ASN A 487 -8.16 -35.47 -2.52
N ILE A 488 -8.61 -34.74 -1.49
CA ILE A 488 -7.94 -34.67 -0.18
C ILE A 488 -7.63 -36.09 0.33
N LYS A 489 -8.50 -37.05 0.03
CA LYS A 489 -8.25 -38.50 0.26
C LYS A 489 -7.01 -39.00 -0.46
N THR A 490 -6.82 -38.68 -1.73
CA THR A 490 -5.66 -39.15 -2.52
C THR A 490 -4.37 -38.48 -2.08
N TYR A 491 -4.40 -37.21 -1.69
CA TYR A 491 -3.22 -36.52 -1.16
C TYR A 491 -2.79 -37.00 0.21
N LEU A 492 -3.74 -37.30 1.09
CA LEU A 492 -3.48 -37.88 2.41
C LEU A 492 -2.99 -39.33 2.30
N THR A 493 -3.58 -40.13 1.39
CA THR A 493 -3.14 -41.51 1.15
C THR A 493 -1.76 -41.59 0.52
N GLN A 494 -1.42 -40.69 -0.40
CA GLN A 494 -0.07 -40.62 -0.97
C GLN A 494 0.98 -40.15 0.07
N ARG A 495 0.62 -39.30 1.00
CA ARG A 495 1.51 -38.84 2.08
C ARG A 495 1.71 -39.90 3.15
N ILE A 496 0.69 -40.71 3.43
CA ILE A 496 0.77 -41.85 4.35
C ILE A 496 1.62 -42.99 3.74
N ASN A 497 1.40 -43.29 2.46
CA ASN A 497 2.19 -44.33 1.75
C ASN A 497 3.65 -43.91 1.49
N LYS A 498 3.96 -42.61 1.50
CA LYS A 498 5.34 -42.10 1.39
C LYS A 498 6.08 -42.06 2.73
N LYS A 499 5.37 -42.21 3.85
CA LYS A 499 5.97 -42.35 5.20
C LYS A 499 6.11 -43.82 5.65
N LEU A 500 5.52 -44.75 4.88
CA LEU A 500 5.58 -46.19 5.13
C LEU A 500 6.54 -46.94 4.18
N LYS A 501 7.23 -46.21 3.31
CA LYS A 501 8.40 -46.67 2.57
C LYS A 501 9.62 -45.83 3.02
#